data_c5a21a06ba56eeab3269ac6e56754836
#
_entry.id   c5a21a06ba56eeab3269ac6e56754836
#
_cell.length_a   1.000
_cell.length_b   1.000
_cell.length_c   1.000
_cell.angle_alpha   90.00
_cell.angle_beta   90.00
_cell.angle_gamma   90.00
#
_symmetry.space_group_name_H-M   'P 1'
#
loop_
_entity.id
_entity.type
_entity.pdbx_description
1 polymer ?
#
loop_
_entity_poly.entity_id
_entity_poly.type
_entity_poly.pdbx_seq_one_letter_code
_entity_poly.pdbx_strand_id
1 'polypeptide(L)'
;MALEKELVTLTKKWFIDRDLEHGGRLDKQALKLSEEFGELCAGYLKQNEKLTKDSIGDCAVVIVGLALLIKEDVHSIFEESDNIRRKDAMDCFKLLNANISEFQLSQELASKEMCRHNLVRAVAYLKSISKALNYDFTDCFELAYNEIKERKGRWVEGSFVKEEDLPNE
;
A
#
# COMPACT_ATOMS: atom_id res chain seq x y z
N MET A 1 -13.17 0.64 -11.41
CA MET A 1 -13.57 2.01 -10.93
C MET A 1 -14.57 1.99 -9.77
N ALA A 2 -15.79 1.45 -9.91
CA ALA A 2 -16.73 1.41 -8.77
C ALA A 2 -16.20 0.54 -7.62
N LEU A 3 -15.77 -0.69 -7.91
CA LEU A 3 -15.22 -1.62 -6.91
C LEU A 3 -13.92 -1.09 -6.27
N GLU A 4 -13.01 -0.48 -7.04
CA GLU A 4 -11.79 0.12 -6.48
C GLU A 4 -12.11 1.21 -5.45
N LYS A 5 -13.07 2.10 -5.76
CA LYS A 5 -13.52 3.15 -4.82
C LYS A 5 -14.13 2.55 -3.55
N GLU A 6 -14.88 1.48 -3.69
CA GLU A 6 -15.46 0.75 -2.56
C GLU A 6 -14.36 0.14 -1.68
N LEU A 7 -13.38 -0.53 -2.28
CA LEU A 7 -12.23 -1.11 -1.57
C LEU A 7 -11.41 -0.06 -0.82
N VAL A 8 -11.17 1.10 -1.45
CA VAL A 8 -10.52 2.24 -0.79
C VAL A 8 -11.33 2.68 0.44
N THR A 9 -12.66 2.81 0.30
CA THR A 9 -13.55 3.18 1.41
C THR A 9 -13.51 2.17 2.55
N LEU A 10 -13.59 0.89 2.23
CA LEU A 10 -13.60 -0.21 3.19
C LEU A 10 -12.24 -0.33 3.91
N THR A 11 -11.14 -0.22 3.18
CA THR A 11 -9.78 -0.25 3.75
C THR A 11 -9.52 0.96 4.64
N LYS A 12 -9.94 2.14 4.21
CA LYS A 12 -9.90 3.36 5.03
C LYS A 12 -10.66 3.17 6.34
N LYS A 13 -11.88 2.63 6.26
CA LYS A 13 -12.69 2.33 7.44
C LYS A 13 -11.98 1.31 8.36
N TRP A 14 -11.38 0.27 7.81
CA TRP A 14 -10.63 -0.73 8.56
C TRP A 14 -9.52 -0.11 9.42
N PHE A 15 -8.77 0.83 8.87
CA PHE A 15 -7.72 1.56 9.60
C PHE A 15 -8.28 2.49 10.66
N ILE A 16 -9.37 3.21 10.35
CA ILE A 16 -10.03 4.13 11.30
C ILE A 16 -10.60 3.36 12.50
N ASP A 17 -11.29 2.25 12.25
CA ASP A 17 -11.89 1.41 13.29
C ASP A 17 -10.82 0.81 14.24
N ARG A 18 -9.56 0.76 13.80
CA ARG A 18 -8.42 0.26 14.58
C ARG A 18 -7.51 1.37 15.12
N ASP A 19 -7.99 2.61 15.08
CA ASP A 19 -7.30 3.77 15.64
C ASP A 19 -5.86 3.97 15.10
N LEU A 20 -5.71 3.88 13.77
CA LEU A 20 -4.43 4.12 13.10
C LEU A 20 -3.82 5.47 13.48
N GLU A 21 -4.66 6.52 13.65
CA GLU A 21 -4.20 7.89 13.92
C GLU A 21 -3.36 8.00 15.19
N HIS A 22 -3.73 7.26 16.24
CA HIS A 22 -3.02 7.30 17.52
C HIS A 22 -2.07 6.12 17.71
N GLY A 23 -2.37 4.98 17.08
CA GLY A 23 -1.59 3.77 17.25
C GLY A 23 -0.51 3.56 16.20
N GLY A 24 -0.73 4.03 14.96
CA GLY A 24 0.20 3.86 13.86
C GLY A 24 1.30 4.93 13.83
N ARG A 25 2.48 4.56 13.33
CA ARG A 25 3.58 5.51 13.07
C ARG A 25 3.89 5.56 11.59
N LEU A 26 4.07 6.77 11.07
CA LEU A 26 4.32 7.00 9.65
C LEU A 26 5.59 6.29 9.16
N ASP A 27 6.69 6.37 9.91
CA ASP A 27 7.96 5.71 9.60
C ASP A 27 7.83 4.17 9.57
N LYS A 28 7.07 3.59 10.51
CA LYS A 28 6.80 2.15 10.56
C LYS A 28 5.94 1.69 9.40
N GLN A 29 4.90 2.45 9.04
CA GLN A 29 4.07 2.15 7.89
C GLN A 29 4.81 2.33 6.57
N ALA A 30 5.72 3.30 6.47
CA ALA A 30 6.59 3.45 5.32
C ALA A 30 7.56 2.27 5.16
N LEU A 31 8.12 1.76 6.28
CA LEU A 31 8.94 0.55 6.26
C LEU A 31 8.11 -0.69 5.89
N LYS A 32 6.85 -0.77 6.32
CA LYS A 32 5.92 -1.83 5.91
C LYS A 32 5.70 -1.83 4.39
N LEU A 33 5.58 -0.65 3.76
CA LEU A 33 5.50 -0.58 2.30
C LEU A 33 6.76 -1.15 1.62
N SER A 34 7.95 -0.95 2.20
CA SER A 34 9.19 -1.54 1.68
C SER A 34 9.20 -3.07 1.83
N GLU A 35 8.66 -3.60 2.91
CA GLU A 35 8.50 -5.04 3.14
C GLU A 35 7.59 -5.65 2.07
N GLU A 36 6.38 -5.11 1.87
CA GLU A 36 5.43 -5.61 0.86
C GLU A 36 5.98 -5.48 -0.57
N PHE A 37 6.70 -4.40 -0.85
CA PHE A 37 7.40 -4.28 -2.13
C PHE A 37 8.50 -5.34 -2.30
N GLY A 38 9.21 -5.69 -1.25
CA GLY A 38 10.19 -6.79 -1.26
C GLY A 38 9.53 -8.14 -1.57
N GLU A 39 8.36 -8.41 -1.02
CA GLU A 39 7.56 -9.61 -1.32
C GLU A 39 7.05 -9.59 -2.76
N LEU A 40 6.62 -8.44 -3.27
CA LEU A 40 6.25 -8.26 -4.67
C LEU A 40 7.43 -8.58 -5.61
N CYS A 41 8.63 -8.08 -5.30
CA CYS A 41 9.84 -8.43 -6.05
C CYS A 41 10.14 -9.93 -5.99
N ALA A 42 10.01 -10.55 -4.83
CA ALA A 42 10.23 -11.99 -4.66
C ALA A 42 9.21 -12.81 -5.45
N GLY A 43 7.94 -12.43 -5.44
CA GLY A 43 6.88 -13.07 -6.22
C GLY A 43 7.17 -13.02 -7.72
N TYR A 44 7.52 -11.84 -8.22
CA TYR A 44 7.85 -11.63 -9.62
C TYR A 44 9.08 -12.46 -10.07
N LEU A 45 10.19 -12.40 -9.33
CA LEU A 45 11.43 -13.10 -9.67
C LEU A 45 11.28 -14.62 -9.61
N LYS A 46 10.44 -15.13 -8.71
CA LYS A 46 10.17 -16.57 -8.55
C LYS A 46 9.01 -17.06 -9.43
N GLN A 47 8.42 -16.18 -10.25
CA GLN A 47 7.24 -16.46 -11.07
C GLN A 47 6.08 -17.05 -10.23
N ASN A 48 5.94 -16.59 -8.98
CA ASN A 48 4.88 -16.98 -8.08
C ASN A 48 3.70 -16.01 -8.22
N GLU A 49 2.74 -16.39 -9.06
CA GLU A 49 1.56 -15.56 -9.37
C GLU A 49 0.77 -15.20 -8.12
N LYS A 50 0.55 -16.17 -7.21
CA LYS A 50 -0.22 -15.93 -5.99
C LYS A 50 0.46 -14.87 -5.12
N LEU A 51 1.75 -15.04 -4.83
CA LEU A 51 2.51 -14.07 -4.04
C LEU A 51 2.55 -12.71 -4.71
N THR A 52 2.70 -12.66 -6.06
CA THR A 52 2.74 -11.39 -6.79
C THR A 52 1.43 -10.62 -6.67
N LYS A 53 0.29 -11.29 -6.85
CA LYS A 53 -1.04 -10.66 -6.73
C LYS A 53 -1.32 -10.18 -5.31
N ASP A 54 -1.00 -11.00 -4.33
CA ASP A 54 -1.14 -10.72 -2.92
C ASP A 54 -0.35 -9.46 -2.53
N SER A 55 0.95 -9.45 -2.83
CA SER A 55 1.83 -8.31 -2.52
C SER A 55 1.44 -7.02 -3.23
N ILE A 56 0.85 -7.07 -4.44
CA ILE A 56 0.29 -5.88 -5.10
C ILE A 56 -0.84 -5.30 -4.25
N GLY A 57 -1.74 -6.16 -3.77
CA GLY A 57 -2.85 -5.77 -2.92
C GLY A 57 -2.39 -5.24 -1.56
N ASP A 58 -1.42 -5.90 -0.94
CA ASP A 58 -0.87 -5.49 0.35
C ASP A 58 -0.17 -4.12 0.26
N CYS A 59 0.58 -3.87 -0.81
CA CYS A 59 1.10 -2.53 -1.09
C CYS A 59 -0.02 -1.48 -1.18
N ALA A 60 -1.14 -1.79 -1.85
CA ALA A 60 -2.27 -0.86 -1.95
C ALA A 60 -2.91 -0.59 -0.58
N VAL A 61 -3.08 -1.62 0.25
CA VAL A 61 -3.58 -1.49 1.64
C VAL A 61 -2.67 -0.57 2.45
N VAL A 62 -1.36 -0.80 2.43
CA VAL A 62 -0.40 0.04 3.19
C VAL A 62 -0.44 1.49 2.70
N ILE A 63 -0.56 1.74 1.39
CA ILE A 63 -0.68 3.09 0.82
C ILE A 63 -1.93 3.82 1.35
N VAL A 64 -3.07 3.12 1.52
CA VAL A 64 -4.25 3.69 2.18
C VAL A 64 -3.93 4.17 3.59
N GLY A 65 -3.24 3.35 4.38
CA GLY A 65 -2.80 3.71 5.73
C GLY A 65 -1.86 4.91 5.76
N LEU A 66 -0.89 4.95 4.84
CA LEU A 66 0.05 6.07 4.70
C LEU A 66 -0.66 7.38 4.34
N ALA A 67 -1.62 7.33 3.40
CA ALA A 67 -2.40 8.50 3.01
C ALA A 67 -3.20 9.07 4.19
N LEU A 68 -3.78 8.21 5.04
CA LEU A 68 -4.45 8.62 6.26
C LEU A 68 -3.51 9.28 7.26
N LEU A 69 -2.33 8.70 7.48
CA LEU A 69 -1.33 9.25 8.42
C LEU A 69 -0.79 10.61 7.99
N ILE A 70 -0.63 10.86 6.69
CA ILE A 70 -0.26 12.19 6.18
C ILE A 70 -1.46 13.12 6.02
N LYS A 71 -2.67 12.68 6.42
CA LYS A 71 -3.92 13.46 6.37
C LYS A 71 -4.26 13.95 4.96
N GLU A 72 -4.15 13.05 3.98
CA GLU A 72 -4.53 13.28 2.58
C GLU A 72 -5.80 12.53 2.21
N ASP A 73 -6.48 13.01 1.18
CA ASP A 73 -7.64 12.31 0.64
C ASP A 73 -7.21 11.07 -0.15
N VAL A 74 -7.51 9.90 0.42
CA VAL A 74 -7.14 8.60 -0.16
C VAL A 74 -7.76 8.41 -1.54
N HIS A 75 -9.04 8.81 -1.72
CA HIS A 75 -9.72 8.66 -3.01
C HIS A 75 -9.04 9.47 -4.10
N SER A 76 -8.65 10.72 -3.82
CA SER A 76 -7.96 11.56 -4.80
C SER A 76 -6.60 10.99 -5.21
N ILE A 77 -5.87 10.34 -4.30
CA ILE A 77 -4.60 9.67 -4.60
C ILE A 77 -4.81 8.54 -5.61
N PHE A 78 -5.81 7.69 -5.40
CA PHE A 78 -6.10 6.58 -6.32
C PHE A 78 -6.65 7.05 -7.66
N GLU A 79 -7.51 8.08 -7.68
CA GLU A 79 -8.05 8.67 -8.91
C GLU A 79 -6.95 9.35 -9.75
N GLU A 80 -6.10 10.14 -9.13
CA GLU A 80 -5.01 10.83 -9.84
C GLU A 80 -3.98 9.85 -10.41
N SER A 81 -3.78 8.69 -9.78
CA SER A 81 -2.89 7.64 -10.27
C SER A 81 -3.27 7.14 -11.65
N ASP A 82 -4.55 7.22 -12.04
CA ASP A 82 -5.04 6.77 -13.35
C ASP A 82 -4.49 7.60 -14.52
N ASN A 83 -3.98 8.80 -14.25
CA ASN A 83 -3.37 9.69 -15.25
C ASN A 83 -1.90 9.31 -15.56
N ILE A 84 -1.28 8.45 -14.75
CA ILE A 84 0.11 8.03 -14.92
C ILE A 84 0.10 6.59 -15.44
N ARG A 85 0.69 6.37 -16.63
CA ARG A 85 0.71 5.04 -17.24
C ARG A 85 2.11 4.68 -17.70
N ARG A 86 2.51 3.45 -17.44
CA ARG A 86 3.75 2.85 -17.92
C ARG A 86 3.42 1.50 -18.56
N LYS A 87 4.28 1.03 -19.46
CA LYS A 87 4.05 -0.23 -20.20
C LYS A 87 4.99 -1.35 -19.78
N ASP A 88 6.20 -1.00 -19.38
CA ASP A 88 7.23 -1.98 -19.01
C ASP A 88 7.18 -2.27 -17.52
N ALA A 89 7.05 -3.55 -17.17
CA ALA A 89 6.97 -3.96 -15.77
C ALA A 89 8.26 -3.66 -15.00
N MET A 90 9.43 -3.95 -15.59
CA MET A 90 10.72 -3.75 -14.92
C MET A 90 11.00 -2.28 -14.64
N ASP A 91 10.62 -1.39 -15.57
CA ASP A 91 10.72 0.06 -15.33
C ASP A 91 9.80 0.49 -14.20
N CYS A 92 8.58 -0.10 -14.09
CA CYS A 92 7.68 0.18 -12.98
C CYS A 92 8.24 -0.30 -11.64
N PHE A 93 8.89 -1.47 -11.59
CA PHE A 93 9.58 -1.94 -10.38
C PHE A 93 10.68 -0.98 -9.92
N LYS A 94 11.52 -0.50 -10.84
CA LYS A 94 12.58 0.47 -10.54
C LYS A 94 12.00 1.80 -10.02
N LEU A 95 10.97 2.30 -10.69
CA LEU A 95 10.32 3.55 -10.33
C LEU A 95 9.58 3.45 -9.01
N LEU A 96 8.91 2.32 -8.72
CA LEU A 96 8.25 2.09 -7.44
C LEU A 96 9.27 2.03 -6.30
N ASN A 97 10.39 1.35 -6.49
CA ASN A 97 11.48 1.32 -5.51
C ASN A 97 12.01 2.72 -5.20
N ALA A 98 12.28 3.53 -6.24
CA ALA A 98 12.71 4.91 -6.06
C ALA A 98 11.67 5.75 -5.32
N ASN A 99 10.39 5.61 -5.67
CA ASN A 99 9.29 6.32 -5.02
C ASN A 99 9.11 5.98 -3.54
N ILE A 100 9.27 4.71 -3.16
CA ILE A 100 9.22 4.29 -1.77
C ILE A 100 10.35 4.97 -0.97
N SER A 101 11.56 5.00 -1.53
CA SER A 101 12.71 5.67 -0.92
C SER A 101 12.49 7.19 -0.82
N GLU A 102 11.99 7.82 -1.89
CA GLU A 102 11.67 9.25 -1.90
C GLU A 102 10.57 9.60 -0.89
N PHE A 103 9.55 8.75 -0.73
CA PHE A 103 8.52 8.94 0.28
C PHE A 103 9.13 8.96 1.69
N GLN A 104 10.02 8.02 2.01
CA GLN A 104 10.68 7.96 3.32
C GLN A 104 11.53 9.21 3.59
N LEU A 105 12.31 9.67 2.59
CA LEU A 105 13.09 10.90 2.71
C LEU A 105 12.21 12.15 2.81
N SER A 106 11.08 12.19 2.12
CA SER A 106 10.13 13.32 2.17
C SER A 106 9.50 13.51 3.55
N GLN A 107 9.41 12.46 4.36
CA GLN A 107 8.96 12.56 5.75
C GLN A 107 9.95 13.34 6.60
N GLU A 108 11.26 13.09 6.43
CA GLU A 108 12.32 13.81 7.15
C GLU A 108 12.34 15.30 6.77
N LEU A 109 12.00 15.62 5.52
CA LEU A 109 11.90 17.00 5.02
C LEU A 109 10.57 17.67 5.41
N ALA A 110 9.67 16.96 6.09
CA ALA A 110 8.32 17.40 6.45
C ALA A 110 7.49 17.96 5.26
N SER A 111 7.76 17.48 4.06
CA SER A 111 7.07 17.90 2.84
C SER A 111 5.86 17.01 2.55
N LYS A 112 4.70 17.44 3.03
CA LYS A 112 3.41 16.75 2.80
C LYS A 112 3.09 16.59 1.33
N GLU A 113 3.35 17.62 0.52
CA GLU A 113 3.11 17.60 -0.92
C GLU A 113 3.96 16.53 -1.62
N MET A 114 5.24 16.44 -1.28
CA MET A 114 6.12 15.39 -1.82
C MET A 114 5.66 13.99 -1.39
N CYS A 115 5.28 13.82 -0.12
CA CYS A 115 4.73 12.56 0.37
C CYS A 115 3.49 12.15 -0.44
N ARG A 116 2.53 13.07 -0.61
CA ARG A 116 1.32 12.82 -1.41
C ARG A 116 1.66 12.43 -2.85
N HIS A 117 2.54 13.20 -3.50
CA HIS A 117 2.95 12.96 -4.88
C HIS A 117 3.58 11.56 -5.06
N ASN A 118 4.40 11.14 -4.10
CA ASN A 118 5.00 9.82 -4.10
C ASN A 118 3.96 8.70 -3.92
N LEU A 119 2.91 8.91 -3.12
CA LEU A 119 1.83 7.91 -2.99
C LEU A 119 1.01 7.79 -4.29
N VAL A 120 0.69 8.89 -4.96
CA VAL A 120 0.02 8.88 -6.28
C VAL A 120 0.82 8.06 -7.30
N ARG A 121 2.13 8.29 -7.37
CA ARG A 121 3.03 7.53 -8.27
C ARG A 121 3.12 6.06 -7.87
N ALA A 122 3.22 5.75 -6.58
CA ALA A 122 3.28 4.38 -6.12
C ALA A 122 2.04 3.57 -6.56
N VAL A 123 0.83 4.11 -6.37
CA VAL A 123 -0.41 3.47 -6.87
C VAL A 123 -0.36 3.30 -8.39
N ALA A 124 0.06 4.34 -9.13
CA ALA A 124 0.15 4.28 -10.59
C ALA A 124 1.11 3.18 -11.09
N TYR A 125 2.25 3.01 -10.41
CA TYR A 125 3.19 1.95 -10.77
C TYR A 125 2.68 0.57 -10.41
N LEU A 126 1.98 0.39 -9.28
CA LEU A 126 1.30 -0.88 -8.95
C LEU A 126 0.25 -1.24 -10.00
N LYS A 127 -0.60 -0.29 -10.41
CA LYS A 127 -1.57 -0.48 -11.50
C LYS A 127 -0.89 -0.85 -12.82
N SER A 128 0.25 -0.21 -13.12
CA SER A 128 1.02 -0.47 -14.34
C SER A 128 1.69 -1.86 -14.30
N ILE A 129 2.25 -2.27 -13.16
CA ILE A 129 2.81 -3.62 -12.94
C ILE A 129 1.71 -4.66 -13.14
N SER A 130 0.57 -4.49 -12.47
CA SER A 130 -0.57 -5.43 -12.61
C SER A 130 -0.95 -5.62 -14.06
N LYS A 131 -1.13 -4.51 -14.79
CA LYS A 131 -1.50 -4.54 -16.20
C LYS A 131 -0.43 -5.20 -17.08
N ALA A 132 0.85 -4.93 -16.85
CA ALA A 132 1.95 -5.52 -17.61
C ALA A 132 2.07 -7.04 -17.38
N LEU A 133 1.62 -7.52 -16.22
CA LEU A 133 1.57 -8.94 -15.86
C LEU A 133 0.22 -9.62 -16.19
N ASN A 134 -0.70 -8.90 -16.86
CA ASN A 134 -2.06 -9.35 -17.17
C ASN A 134 -2.90 -9.67 -15.92
N TYR A 135 -2.70 -8.92 -14.83
CA TYR A 135 -3.54 -8.97 -13.64
C TYR A 135 -4.47 -7.76 -13.60
N ASP A 136 -5.62 -7.91 -12.94
CA ASP A 136 -6.46 -6.79 -12.55
C ASP A 136 -6.00 -6.26 -11.19
N PHE A 137 -5.70 -4.97 -11.12
CA PHE A 137 -5.25 -4.33 -9.87
C PHE A 137 -6.34 -4.37 -8.79
N THR A 138 -7.60 -4.22 -9.21
CA THR A 138 -8.74 -4.23 -8.27
C THR A 138 -8.92 -5.60 -7.65
N ASP A 139 -8.77 -6.67 -8.45
CA ASP A 139 -8.81 -8.04 -7.94
C ASP A 139 -7.68 -8.31 -6.93
N CYS A 140 -6.47 -7.81 -7.19
CA CYS A 140 -5.34 -7.91 -6.26
C CYS A 140 -5.65 -7.17 -4.94
N PHE A 141 -6.21 -5.97 -5.04
CA PHE A 141 -6.59 -5.17 -3.87
C PHE A 141 -7.71 -5.84 -3.06
N GLU A 142 -8.70 -6.44 -3.75
CA GLU A 142 -9.79 -7.18 -3.09
C GLU A 142 -9.27 -8.41 -2.33
N LEU A 143 -8.30 -9.15 -2.89
CA LEU A 143 -7.65 -10.27 -2.21
C LEU A 143 -7.05 -9.81 -0.88
N ALA A 144 -6.21 -8.78 -0.88
CA ALA A 144 -5.59 -8.25 0.32
C ALA A 144 -6.61 -7.70 1.32
N TYR A 145 -7.65 -6.97 0.87
CA TYR A 145 -8.72 -6.52 1.75
C TYR A 145 -9.45 -7.69 2.42
N ASN A 146 -9.77 -8.74 1.67
CA ASN A 146 -10.44 -9.92 2.20
C ASN A 146 -9.61 -10.64 3.27
N GLU A 147 -8.29 -10.59 3.19
CA GLU A 147 -7.41 -11.13 4.23
C GLU A 147 -7.41 -10.31 5.52
N ILE A 148 -7.49 -8.97 5.39
CA ILE A 148 -7.38 -8.10 6.57
C ILE A 148 -8.72 -7.78 7.22
N LYS A 149 -9.85 -7.82 6.49
CA LYS A 149 -11.15 -7.32 6.96
C LYS A 149 -11.57 -7.86 8.34
N GLU A 150 -11.32 -9.14 8.61
CA GLU A 150 -11.63 -9.80 9.89
C GLU A 150 -10.43 -9.89 10.84
N ARG A 151 -9.27 -9.35 10.41
CA ARG A 151 -8.02 -9.45 11.18
C ARG A 151 -8.14 -8.67 12.48
N LYS A 152 -7.92 -9.36 13.60
CA LYS A 152 -7.83 -8.78 14.93
C LYS A 152 -6.38 -8.48 15.28
N GLY A 153 -6.16 -7.54 16.18
CA GLY A 153 -4.85 -7.15 16.64
C GLY A 153 -4.85 -5.75 17.24
N ARG A 154 -3.68 -5.28 17.58
CA ARG A 154 -3.48 -3.92 18.12
C ARG A 154 -2.19 -3.28 17.62
N TRP A 155 -2.09 -1.98 17.72
CA TRP A 155 -0.87 -1.25 17.44
C TRP A 155 0.12 -1.44 18.57
N VAL A 156 1.35 -1.83 18.23
CA VAL A 156 2.48 -1.94 19.16
C VAL A 156 3.64 -1.17 18.55
N GLU A 157 4.09 -0.15 19.24
CA GLU A 157 5.18 0.74 18.79
C GLU A 157 5.03 1.26 17.35
N GLY A 158 3.79 1.51 16.93
CA GLY A 158 3.47 2.05 15.60
C GLY A 158 3.27 1.03 14.49
N SER A 159 3.40 -0.27 14.78
CA SER A 159 3.11 -1.36 13.86
C SER A 159 1.86 -2.12 14.29
N PHE A 160 1.02 -2.55 13.34
CA PHE A 160 -0.14 -3.38 13.66
C PHE A 160 0.33 -4.83 13.86
N VAL A 161 0.13 -5.36 15.07
CA VAL A 161 0.47 -6.74 15.44
C VAL A 161 -0.82 -7.55 15.51
N LYS A 162 -0.85 -8.68 14.81
CA LYS A 162 -1.99 -9.61 14.82
C LYS A 162 -2.20 -10.17 16.23
N GLU A 163 -3.44 -10.49 16.59
CA GLU A 163 -3.78 -11.02 17.89
C GLU A 163 -3.00 -12.30 18.24
N GLU A 164 -2.77 -13.15 17.25
CA GLU A 164 -2.01 -14.41 17.37
C GLU A 164 -0.52 -14.22 17.61
N ASP A 165 0.04 -13.06 17.22
CA ASP A 165 1.46 -12.72 17.34
C ASP A 165 1.74 -11.84 18.57
N LEU A 166 0.71 -11.49 19.34
CA LEU A 166 0.88 -10.71 20.57
C LEU A 166 1.52 -11.59 21.66
N PRO A 167 2.47 -11.05 22.46
CA PRO A 167 3.01 -11.79 23.58
C PRO A 167 1.88 -12.15 24.56
N ASN A 168 1.87 -13.37 25.04
CA ASN A 168 0.97 -13.82 26.11
C ASN A 168 1.23 -12.95 27.34
N GLU A 169 0.20 -12.29 27.84
CA GLU A 169 0.26 -11.53 29.09
C GLU A 169 0.42 -12.43 30.29
#